data_dfe78898e55f947983f067d3a142010c
#
_entry.id   dfe78898e55f947983f067d3a142010c
#
_cell.length_a   1.000
_cell.length_b   1.000
_cell.length_c   1.000
_cell.angle_alpha   90.00
_cell.angle_beta   90.00
_cell.angle_gamma   90.00
#
_symmetry.space_group_name_H-M   'P 1'
#
loop_
_entity.id
_entity.type
_entity.pdbx_description
1 polymer ?
#
loop_
_entity_poly.entity_id
_entity_poly.type
_entity_poly.pdbx_seq_one_letter_code
_entity_poly.pdbx_strand_id
1 'polypeptide(L)'
;MSIKTFIFSQPDKPIVKEKKEIDQTYKKFRIEIIASVFISYAVFYLTRKNFSAAMPAMLTETSLTAEDFAIMSSIFYILYGAMKFVGGMLVDKINPKAMTGPVLIGVGIVNILFGFSDSVAAFYVLYSLNAILQGTSFPPMAKIMASWFSKNERGRWWAIVEAAHNIGGSLAPLLTSFAIAFSGSWKMGFYVPGAISLLMGIVALFTIKDRPGTLGLPNVGQWRNDPTELAQVKASPVNLSFWQIFVKYILTNPLVWIIIIGDMSVYIARTILNDWPQIYYSQVHGWSLIKANSIISWFEAGGVGGGGVGGGFFCFFF
;
A
#
# COMPACT_ATOMS: atom_id res chain seq x y z
N MET A 1 -27.60 -2.96 -2.71
CA MET A 1 -26.83 -1.87 -2.09
C MET A 1 -26.70 -0.77 -3.14
N SER A 2 -27.11 0.47 -2.86
CA SER A 2 -26.99 1.57 -3.84
C SER A 2 -25.51 1.90 -4.06
N ILE A 3 -25.12 2.32 -5.28
CA ILE A 3 -23.73 2.76 -5.58
C ILE A 3 -23.28 3.86 -4.62
N LYS A 4 -24.16 4.79 -4.27
CA LYS A 4 -23.88 5.86 -3.30
C LYS A 4 -23.53 5.31 -1.90
N THR A 5 -24.25 4.29 -1.42
CA THR A 5 -23.98 3.67 -0.11
C THR A 5 -22.70 2.82 -0.09
N PHE A 6 -22.21 2.41 -1.25
CA PHE A 6 -20.94 1.73 -1.38
C PHE A 6 -19.75 2.72 -1.38
N ILE A 7 -19.86 3.79 -2.17
CA ILE A 7 -18.75 4.74 -2.36
C ILE A 7 -18.53 5.62 -1.15
N PHE A 8 -19.58 6.16 -0.54
CA PHE A 8 -19.46 7.11 0.57
C PHE A 8 -19.62 6.42 1.93
N SER A 9 -18.84 6.90 2.90
CA SER A 9 -18.99 6.47 4.30
C SER A 9 -20.42 6.78 4.79
N GLN A 10 -21.05 5.77 5.38
CA GLN A 10 -22.42 5.90 5.88
C GLN A 10 -22.44 6.63 7.23
N PRO A 11 -23.58 7.25 7.62
CA PRO A 11 -23.76 7.77 8.97
C PRO A 11 -23.66 6.65 10.01
N ASP A 12 -23.30 7.02 11.23
CA ASP A 12 -23.21 6.07 12.34
C ASP A 12 -24.59 5.53 12.67
N LYS A 13 -24.66 4.22 12.91
CA LYS A 13 -25.85 3.53 13.37
C LYS A 13 -25.96 3.58 14.89
N PRO A 14 -27.17 3.54 15.45
CA PRO A 14 -27.36 3.47 16.90
C PRO A 14 -26.72 2.19 17.46
N ILE A 15 -26.12 2.31 18.64
CA ILE A 15 -25.53 1.18 19.37
C ILE A 15 -26.67 0.47 20.09
N VAL A 16 -27.06 -0.70 19.58
CA VAL A 16 -28.16 -1.51 20.13
C VAL A 16 -27.64 -2.78 20.79
N LYS A 17 -26.36 -3.11 20.59
CA LYS A 17 -25.74 -4.37 21.04
C LYS A 17 -25.33 -4.31 22.50
N GLU A 18 -25.41 -5.45 23.19
CA GLU A 18 -24.87 -5.60 24.54
C GLU A 18 -23.34 -5.55 24.54
N LYS A 19 -22.75 -5.15 25.67
CA LYS A 19 -21.30 -5.01 25.83
C LYS A 19 -20.52 -6.26 25.41
N LYS A 20 -21.01 -7.46 25.78
CA LYS A 20 -20.37 -8.74 25.43
C LYS A 20 -20.34 -8.99 23.91
N GLU A 21 -21.44 -8.68 23.24
CA GLU A 21 -21.55 -8.79 21.78
C GLU A 21 -20.65 -7.78 21.06
N ILE A 22 -20.58 -6.56 21.58
CA ILE A 22 -19.67 -5.52 21.09
C ILE A 22 -18.23 -6.01 21.15
N ASP A 23 -17.80 -6.56 22.31
CA ASP A 23 -16.44 -7.05 22.51
C ASP A 23 -16.08 -8.18 21.54
N GLN A 24 -16.97 -9.14 21.34
CA GLN A 24 -16.77 -10.23 20.40
C GLN A 24 -16.69 -9.73 18.95
N THR A 25 -17.59 -8.83 18.57
CA THR A 25 -17.63 -8.26 17.24
C THR A 25 -16.38 -7.43 16.92
N TYR A 26 -15.91 -6.63 17.89
CA TYR A 26 -14.67 -5.88 17.77
C TYR A 26 -13.47 -6.77 17.57
N LYS A 27 -13.29 -7.80 18.43
CA LYS A 27 -12.16 -8.75 18.32
C LYS A 27 -12.14 -9.43 16.95
N LYS A 28 -13.29 -9.91 16.49
CA LYS A 28 -13.41 -10.57 15.19
C LYS A 28 -13.05 -9.61 14.04
N PHE A 29 -13.68 -8.45 13.98
CA PHE A 29 -13.46 -7.50 12.87
C PHE A 29 -12.05 -6.95 12.86
N ARG A 30 -11.42 -6.70 14.00
CA ARG A 30 -10.03 -6.24 14.04
C ARG A 30 -9.07 -7.26 13.46
N ILE A 31 -9.27 -8.56 13.70
CA ILE A 31 -8.44 -9.62 13.10
C ILE A 31 -8.69 -9.69 11.59
N GLU A 32 -9.94 -9.68 11.15
CA GLU A 32 -10.29 -9.68 9.73
C GLU A 32 -9.69 -8.48 8.99
N ILE A 33 -9.79 -7.29 9.58
CA ILE A 33 -9.31 -6.04 9.02
C ILE A 33 -7.79 -6.02 8.94
N ILE A 34 -7.09 -6.36 10.03
CA ILE A 34 -5.63 -6.34 10.03
C ILE A 34 -5.05 -7.34 9.04
N ALA A 35 -5.62 -8.54 8.95
CA ALA A 35 -5.22 -9.54 7.98
C ALA A 35 -5.48 -9.04 6.55
N SER A 36 -6.64 -8.44 6.30
CA SER A 36 -7.00 -7.91 4.99
C SER A 36 -6.11 -6.73 4.57
N VAL A 37 -5.83 -5.79 5.47
CA VAL A 37 -4.92 -4.67 5.23
C VAL A 37 -3.51 -5.17 4.99
N PHE A 38 -3.02 -6.10 5.80
CA PHE A 38 -1.70 -6.71 5.67
C PHE A 38 -1.52 -7.38 4.30
N ILE A 39 -2.42 -8.28 3.93
CA ILE A 39 -2.35 -8.99 2.65
C ILE A 39 -2.51 -8.02 1.48
N SER A 40 -3.47 -7.08 1.55
CA SER A 40 -3.66 -6.07 0.51
C SER A 40 -2.40 -5.24 0.29
N TYR A 41 -1.72 -4.84 1.37
CA TYR A 41 -0.51 -4.04 1.30
C TYR A 41 0.65 -4.84 0.69
N ALA A 42 0.84 -6.09 1.08
CA ALA A 42 1.81 -6.98 0.45
C ALA A 42 1.53 -7.17 -1.05
N VAL A 43 0.27 -7.36 -1.44
CA VAL A 43 -0.12 -7.55 -2.85
C VAL A 43 0.11 -6.28 -3.69
N PHE A 44 -0.09 -5.08 -3.14
CA PHE A 44 0.31 -3.85 -3.84
C PHE A 44 1.81 -3.83 -4.16
N TYR A 45 2.65 -4.38 -3.28
CA TYR A 45 4.08 -4.51 -3.55
C TYR A 45 4.40 -5.57 -4.60
N LEU A 46 3.65 -6.67 -4.67
CA LEU A 46 3.81 -7.66 -5.75
C LEU A 46 3.63 -7.02 -7.13
N THR A 47 2.62 -6.18 -7.30
CA THR A 47 2.28 -5.51 -8.56
C THR A 47 3.03 -4.19 -8.81
N ARG A 48 3.90 -3.78 -7.90
CA ARG A 48 4.78 -2.61 -8.04
C ARG A 48 6.20 -3.02 -8.38
N LYS A 49 6.73 -4.02 -7.67
CA LYS A 49 8.12 -4.45 -7.78
C LYS A 49 8.35 -5.46 -8.91
N ASN A 50 7.27 -6.06 -9.45
CA ASN A 50 7.37 -6.97 -10.59
C ASN A 50 7.96 -6.30 -11.84
N PHE A 51 7.74 -5.00 -12.05
CA PHE A 51 8.29 -4.26 -13.17
C PHE A 51 9.82 -4.27 -13.12
N SER A 52 10.43 -3.82 -12.02
CA SER A 52 11.89 -3.83 -11.85
C SER A 52 12.46 -5.25 -11.91
N ALA A 53 11.74 -6.22 -11.36
CA ALA A 53 12.16 -7.62 -11.36
C ALA A 53 12.12 -8.26 -12.76
N ALA A 54 11.19 -7.85 -13.63
CA ALA A 54 11.07 -8.34 -15.00
C ALA A 54 11.98 -7.61 -16.00
N MET A 55 12.52 -6.44 -15.64
CA MET A 55 13.34 -5.61 -16.53
C MET A 55 14.42 -6.37 -17.31
N PRO A 56 15.27 -7.22 -16.69
CA PRO A 56 16.32 -7.93 -17.44
C PRO A 56 15.76 -8.82 -18.54
N ALA A 57 14.63 -9.49 -18.31
CA ALA A 57 13.99 -10.32 -19.32
C ALA A 57 13.31 -9.47 -20.39
N MET A 58 12.65 -8.37 -20.01
CA MET A 58 12.00 -7.48 -20.96
C MET A 58 13.00 -6.82 -21.93
N LEU A 59 14.20 -6.45 -21.45
CA LEU A 59 15.26 -5.89 -22.31
C LEU A 59 15.72 -6.85 -23.41
N THR A 60 15.58 -8.18 -23.19
CA THR A 60 15.97 -9.19 -24.19
C THR A 60 14.82 -9.57 -25.11
N GLU A 61 13.57 -9.45 -24.66
CA GLU A 61 12.40 -9.95 -25.38
C GLU A 61 11.52 -8.83 -25.99
N THR A 62 11.80 -7.56 -25.69
CA THR A 62 11.02 -6.41 -26.19
C THR A 62 11.93 -5.36 -26.84
N SER A 63 11.34 -4.34 -27.45
CA SER A 63 12.05 -3.19 -27.99
C SER A 63 12.37 -2.10 -26.96
N LEU A 64 12.08 -2.35 -25.67
CA LEU A 64 12.37 -1.39 -24.60
C LEU A 64 13.87 -1.30 -24.33
N THR A 65 14.33 -0.10 -24.06
CA THR A 65 15.72 0.21 -23.68
C THR A 65 15.83 0.47 -22.18
N ALA A 66 17.03 0.49 -21.64
CA ALA A 66 17.27 0.89 -20.24
C ALA A 66 16.82 2.34 -19.98
N GLU A 67 16.87 3.21 -21.01
CA GLU A 67 16.38 4.59 -20.93
C GLU A 67 14.86 4.64 -20.80
N ASP A 68 14.11 3.81 -21.54
CA ASP A 68 12.66 3.69 -21.39
C ASP A 68 12.28 3.30 -19.98
N PHE A 69 13.00 2.32 -19.37
CA PHE A 69 12.76 1.94 -18.00
C PHE A 69 13.03 3.07 -17.01
N ALA A 70 14.07 3.87 -17.22
CA ALA A 70 14.37 5.03 -16.38
C ALA A 70 13.26 6.08 -16.45
N ILE A 71 12.80 6.39 -17.67
CA ILE A 71 11.72 7.37 -17.90
C ILE A 71 10.40 6.84 -17.29
N MET A 72 10.04 5.60 -17.56
CA MET A 72 8.82 4.99 -17.03
C MET A 72 8.82 4.98 -15.50
N SER A 73 9.95 4.61 -14.87
CA SER A 73 10.10 4.62 -13.39
C SER A 73 9.97 6.05 -12.83
N SER A 74 10.55 7.05 -13.50
CA SER A 74 10.43 8.45 -13.10
C SER A 74 8.99 8.94 -13.15
N ILE A 75 8.29 8.67 -14.26
CA ILE A 75 6.86 8.99 -14.43
C ILE A 75 6.04 8.29 -13.33
N PHE A 76 6.34 7.02 -13.07
CA PHE A 76 5.66 6.25 -12.02
C PHE A 76 5.76 6.95 -10.66
N TYR A 77 6.95 7.32 -10.20
CA TYR A 77 7.14 7.93 -8.89
C TYR A 77 6.50 9.31 -8.79
N ILE A 78 6.52 10.11 -9.86
CA ILE A 78 5.85 11.42 -9.90
C ILE A 78 4.34 11.25 -9.77
N LEU A 79 3.73 10.41 -10.62
CA LEU A 79 2.29 10.15 -10.60
C LEU A 79 1.83 9.50 -9.29
N TYR A 80 2.60 8.54 -8.79
CA TYR A 80 2.34 7.88 -7.51
C TYR A 80 2.33 8.88 -6.34
N GLY A 81 3.31 9.77 -6.28
CA GLY A 81 3.38 10.81 -5.25
C GLY A 81 2.21 11.78 -5.34
N ALA A 82 1.90 12.28 -6.55
CA ALA A 82 0.75 13.16 -6.79
C ALA A 82 -0.57 12.47 -6.37
N MET A 83 -0.75 11.21 -6.72
CA MET A 83 -1.97 10.48 -6.41
C MET A 83 -2.07 10.07 -4.94
N LYS A 84 -0.97 9.92 -4.21
CA LYS A 84 -0.99 9.81 -2.74
C LYS A 84 -1.62 11.04 -2.10
N PHE A 85 -1.26 12.21 -2.58
CA PHE A 85 -1.82 13.47 -2.11
C PHE A 85 -3.34 13.56 -2.42
N VAL A 86 -3.74 13.27 -3.65
CA VAL A 86 -5.16 13.23 -4.06
C VAL A 86 -5.94 12.20 -3.25
N GLY A 87 -5.38 11.00 -3.07
CA GLY A 87 -5.99 9.94 -2.25
C GLY A 87 -6.20 10.36 -0.81
N GLY A 88 -5.24 11.12 -0.23
CA GLY A 88 -5.37 11.70 1.11
C GLY A 88 -6.54 12.68 1.23
N MET A 89 -6.80 13.49 0.20
CA MET A 89 -7.96 14.40 0.18
C MET A 89 -9.30 13.66 0.03
N LEU A 90 -9.30 12.56 -0.72
CA LEU A 90 -10.52 11.82 -1.01
C LEU A 90 -10.92 10.87 0.13
N VAL A 91 -9.95 10.38 0.90
CA VAL A 91 -10.18 9.33 1.90
C VAL A 91 -11.16 9.72 2.99
N ASP A 92 -11.26 11.00 3.34
CA ASP A 92 -12.17 11.47 4.38
C ASP A 92 -13.64 11.29 3.98
N LYS A 93 -13.94 11.40 2.70
CA LYS A 93 -15.32 11.34 2.14
C LYS A 93 -15.69 9.94 1.66
N ILE A 94 -14.71 9.16 1.21
CA ILE A 94 -14.93 7.87 0.58
C ILE A 94 -14.77 6.74 1.60
N ASN A 95 -15.59 5.71 1.48
CA ASN A 95 -15.48 4.49 2.25
C ASN A 95 -14.15 3.76 1.89
N PRO A 96 -13.28 3.43 2.85
CA PRO A 96 -12.02 2.73 2.60
C PRO A 96 -12.18 1.42 1.81
N LYS A 97 -13.28 0.70 2.02
CA LYS A 97 -13.64 -0.49 1.25
C LYS A 97 -13.80 -0.19 -0.25
N ALA A 98 -14.46 0.94 -0.58
CA ALA A 98 -14.70 1.38 -1.95
C ALA A 98 -13.42 1.92 -2.63
N MET A 99 -12.39 2.23 -1.86
CA MET A 99 -11.08 2.58 -2.41
C MET A 99 -10.18 1.33 -2.56
N THR A 100 -9.96 0.56 -1.50
CA THR A 100 -8.96 -0.51 -1.48
C THR A 100 -9.29 -1.64 -2.46
N GLY A 101 -10.53 -2.16 -2.42
CA GLY A 101 -10.93 -3.29 -3.28
C GLY A 101 -10.85 -2.97 -4.77
N PRO A 102 -11.56 -1.92 -5.25
CA PRO A 102 -11.50 -1.52 -6.66
C PRO A 102 -10.11 -1.14 -7.15
N VAL A 103 -9.28 -0.52 -6.30
CA VAL A 103 -7.90 -0.17 -6.68
C VAL A 103 -7.07 -1.43 -6.89
N LEU A 104 -7.16 -2.46 -6.02
CA LEU A 104 -6.49 -3.75 -6.22
C LEU A 104 -6.96 -4.44 -7.51
N ILE A 105 -8.26 -4.43 -7.79
CA ILE A 105 -8.81 -4.98 -9.02
C ILE A 105 -8.25 -4.22 -10.23
N GLY A 106 -8.28 -2.90 -10.20
CA GLY A 106 -7.76 -2.06 -11.28
C GLY A 106 -6.27 -2.27 -11.53
N VAL A 107 -5.47 -2.33 -10.47
CA VAL A 107 -4.03 -2.66 -10.55
C VAL A 107 -3.80 -4.04 -11.15
N GLY A 108 -4.60 -5.04 -10.75
CA GLY A 108 -4.55 -6.38 -11.31
C GLY A 108 -4.84 -6.41 -12.82
N ILE A 109 -5.92 -5.72 -13.23
CA ILE A 109 -6.28 -5.57 -14.65
C ILE A 109 -5.16 -4.90 -15.44
N VAL A 110 -4.65 -3.78 -14.94
CA VAL A 110 -3.58 -3.04 -15.61
C VAL A 110 -2.30 -3.87 -15.75
N ASN A 111 -1.94 -4.66 -14.73
CA ASN A 111 -0.80 -5.58 -14.82
C ASN A 111 -1.02 -6.67 -15.88
N ILE A 112 -2.21 -7.27 -15.93
CA ILE A 112 -2.53 -8.27 -16.96
C ILE A 112 -2.49 -7.64 -18.35
N LEU A 113 -3.08 -6.46 -18.54
CA LEU A 113 -3.03 -5.73 -19.83
C LEU A 113 -1.59 -5.37 -20.22
N PHE A 114 -0.74 -5.04 -19.24
CA PHE A 114 0.68 -4.78 -19.48
C PHE A 114 1.38 -6.01 -20.07
N GLY A 115 1.11 -7.20 -19.54
CA GLY A 115 1.64 -8.46 -20.07
C GLY A 115 1.11 -8.83 -21.47
N PHE A 116 -0.09 -8.34 -21.87
CA PHE A 116 -0.62 -8.51 -23.22
C PHE A 116 -0.08 -7.48 -24.23
N SER A 117 0.58 -6.45 -23.75
CA SER A 117 1.05 -5.35 -24.60
C SER A 117 2.38 -5.70 -25.27
N ASP A 118 2.53 -5.21 -26.52
CA ASP A 118 3.76 -5.39 -27.31
C ASP A 118 4.27 -4.01 -27.85
N SER A 119 3.61 -2.89 -27.53
CA SER A 119 4.03 -1.57 -27.99
C SER A 119 4.61 -0.72 -26.85
N VAL A 120 5.67 0.04 -27.15
CA VAL A 120 6.32 0.96 -26.21
C VAL A 120 5.32 1.96 -25.64
N ALA A 121 4.48 2.55 -26.49
CA ALA A 121 3.47 3.52 -26.06
C ALA A 121 2.46 2.92 -25.06
N ALA A 122 2.03 1.67 -25.30
CA ALA A 122 1.13 0.99 -24.37
C ALA A 122 1.80 0.69 -23.01
N PHE A 123 3.10 0.33 -22.99
CA PHE A 123 3.85 0.17 -21.76
C PHE A 123 3.88 1.46 -20.93
N TYR A 124 4.16 2.60 -21.55
CA TYR A 124 4.14 3.90 -20.87
C TYR A 124 2.77 4.23 -20.28
N VAL A 125 1.71 4.06 -21.07
CA VAL A 125 0.33 4.35 -20.62
C VAL A 125 -0.09 3.42 -19.47
N LEU A 126 0.11 2.11 -19.63
CA LEU A 126 -0.33 1.14 -18.62
C LEU A 126 0.47 1.26 -17.34
N TYR A 127 1.78 1.51 -17.41
CA TYR A 127 2.58 1.72 -16.22
C TYR A 127 2.24 3.03 -15.50
N SER A 128 1.90 4.08 -16.24
CA SER A 128 1.37 5.32 -15.68
C SER A 128 0.01 5.12 -15.00
N LEU A 129 -0.90 4.33 -15.59
CA LEU A 129 -2.16 3.97 -14.97
C LEU A 129 -1.96 3.15 -13.68
N ASN A 130 -0.99 2.24 -13.68
CA ASN A 130 -0.59 1.50 -12.46
C ASN A 130 -0.15 2.47 -11.36
N ALA A 131 0.67 3.48 -11.68
CA ALA A 131 1.12 4.50 -10.74
C ALA A 131 -0.04 5.31 -10.14
N ILE A 132 -0.98 5.74 -10.98
CA ILE A 132 -2.18 6.48 -10.57
C ILE A 132 -3.01 5.66 -9.58
N LEU A 133 -3.30 4.41 -9.91
CA LEU A 133 -4.06 3.51 -9.03
C LEU A 133 -3.30 3.25 -7.73
N GLN A 134 -2.04 2.88 -7.79
CA GLN A 134 -1.24 2.56 -6.62
C GLN A 134 -1.01 3.75 -5.69
N GLY A 135 -0.94 4.98 -6.22
CA GLY A 135 -0.83 6.19 -5.40
C GLY A 135 -2.01 6.37 -4.44
N THR A 136 -3.20 5.91 -4.81
CA THR A 136 -4.39 5.98 -3.95
C THR A 136 -4.52 4.84 -2.93
N SER A 137 -3.60 3.88 -2.89
CA SER A 137 -3.71 2.66 -2.09
C SER A 137 -3.51 2.86 -0.58
N PHE A 138 -2.57 3.71 -0.19
CA PHE A 138 -2.17 3.86 1.22
C PHE A 138 -3.17 4.66 2.08
N PRO A 139 -3.77 5.80 1.63
CA PRO A 139 -4.66 6.60 2.45
C PRO A 139 -5.85 5.83 3.06
N PRO A 140 -6.56 4.95 2.34
CA PRO A 140 -7.64 4.16 2.93
C PRO A 140 -7.16 3.20 4.01
N MET A 141 -5.95 2.65 3.89
CA MET A 141 -5.36 1.80 4.93
C MET A 141 -5.07 2.60 6.19
N ALA A 142 -4.53 3.81 6.06
CA ALA A 142 -4.29 4.71 7.17
C ALA A 142 -5.60 5.08 7.89
N LYS A 143 -6.67 5.38 7.14
CA LYS A 143 -8.00 5.66 7.72
C LYS A 143 -8.56 4.45 8.48
N ILE A 144 -8.44 3.25 7.94
CA ILE A 144 -8.87 2.01 8.61
C ILE A 144 -8.09 1.84 9.93
N MET A 145 -6.77 1.97 9.89
CA MET A 145 -5.92 1.85 11.08
C MET A 145 -6.30 2.88 12.15
N ALA A 146 -6.56 4.13 11.75
CA ALA A 146 -7.00 5.19 12.65
C ALA A 146 -8.38 4.92 13.27
N SER A 147 -9.28 4.26 12.54
CA SER A 147 -10.66 4.02 12.98
C SER A 147 -10.83 2.78 13.88
N TRP A 148 -9.98 1.75 13.70
CA TRP A 148 -10.12 0.45 14.38
C TRP A 148 -9.10 0.22 15.50
N PHE A 149 -8.02 1.04 15.55
CA PHE A 149 -6.95 0.89 16.54
C PHE A 149 -6.74 2.21 17.27
N SER A 150 -6.85 2.19 18.60
CA SER A 150 -6.71 3.38 19.45
C SER A 150 -5.26 3.90 19.45
N LYS A 151 -5.05 5.14 19.84
CA LYS A 151 -3.74 5.78 19.82
C LYS A 151 -2.69 5.00 20.62
N ASN A 152 -3.07 4.46 21.77
CA ASN A 152 -2.17 3.75 22.67
C ASN A 152 -1.67 2.41 22.11
N GLU A 153 -2.36 1.81 21.13
CA GLU A 153 -1.99 0.54 20.52
C GLU A 153 -1.63 0.66 19.03
N ARG A 154 -1.92 1.81 18.41
CA ARG A 154 -1.80 2.02 16.96
C ARG A 154 -0.37 1.82 16.45
N GLY A 155 0.64 2.27 17.17
CA GLY A 155 2.05 2.08 16.79
C GLY A 155 2.42 0.61 16.63
N ARG A 156 1.98 -0.26 17.55
CA ARG A 156 2.21 -1.71 17.46
C ARG A 156 1.55 -2.33 16.24
N TRP A 157 0.32 -1.96 15.94
CA TRP A 157 -0.41 -2.47 14.78
C TRP A 157 0.16 -1.94 13.46
N TRP A 158 0.67 -0.70 13.46
CA TRP A 158 1.41 -0.15 12.32
C TRP A 158 2.69 -0.93 12.03
N ALA A 159 3.44 -1.32 13.04
CA ALA A 159 4.65 -2.14 12.84
C ALA A 159 4.32 -3.48 12.13
N ILE A 160 3.16 -4.08 12.43
CA ILE A 160 2.69 -5.27 11.71
C ILE A 160 2.36 -4.94 10.24
N VAL A 161 1.67 -3.84 9.97
CA VAL A 161 1.34 -3.43 8.60
C VAL A 161 2.60 -3.10 7.79
N GLU A 162 3.60 -2.45 8.41
CA GLU A 162 4.88 -2.16 7.76
C GLU A 162 5.67 -3.43 7.44
N ALA A 163 5.54 -4.49 8.24
CA ALA A 163 6.13 -5.78 7.89
C ALA A 163 5.55 -6.36 6.58
N ALA A 164 4.26 -6.10 6.28
CA ALA A 164 3.63 -6.53 5.03
C ALA A 164 4.28 -5.89 3.79
N HIS A 165 4.70 -4.63 3.89
CA HIS A 165 5.44 -3.93 2.86
C HIS A 165 6.74 -4.67 2.51
N ASN A 166 7.56 -4.95 3.51
CA ASN A 166 8.84 -5.63 3.30
C ASN A 166 8.66 -7.09 2.84
N ILE A 167 7.64 -7.79 3.36
CA ILE A 167 7.28 -9.15 2.89
C ILE A 167 6.85 -9.12 1.43
N GLY A 168 5.96 -8.21 1.05
CA GLY A 168 5.53 -8.03 -0.35
C GLY A 168 6.71 -7.65 -1.25
N GLY A 169 7.57 -6.73 -0.79
CA GLY A 169 8.79 -6.31 -1.49
C GLY A 169 9.80 -7.44 -1.67
N SER A 170 9.94 -8.33 -0.68
CA SER A 170 10.80 -9.51 -0.74
C SER A 170 10.23 -10.60 -1.66
N LEU A 171 8.93 -10.86 -1.60
CA LEU A 171 8.29 -11.90 -2.40
C LEU A 171 8.15 -11.51 -3.87
N ALA A 172 7.96 -10.23 -4.19
CA ALA A 172 7.70 -9.77 -5.55
C ALA A 172 8.81 -10.14 -6.55
N PRO A 173 10.11 -9.86 -6.28
CA PRO A 173 11.18 -10.23 -7.20
C PRO A 173 11.31 -11.75 -7.38
N LEU A 174 11.14 -12.52 -6.32
CA LEU A 174 11.19 -13.99 -6.40
C LEU A 174 10.03 -14.55 -7.21
N LEU A 175 8.79 -14.16 -6.87
CA LEU A 175 7.60 -14.60 -7.57
C LEU A 175 7.69 -14.29 -9.07
N THR A 176 8.10 -13.07 -9.41
CA THR A 176 8.30 -12.62 -10.79
C THR A 176 9.36 -13.45 -11.50
N SER A 177 10.52 -13.66 -10.87
CA SER A 177 11.62 -14.43 -11.46
C SER A 177 11.25 -15.88 -11.69
N PHE A 178 10.59 -16.52 -10.72
CA PHE A 178 10.14 -17.91 -10.87
C PHE A 178 9.06 -18.04 -11.95
N ALA A 179 8.10 -17.10 -12.01
CA ALA A 179 7.07 -17.11 -13.04
C ALA A 179 7.67 -16.99 -14.45
N ILE A 180 8.66 -16.11 -14.63
CA ILE A 180 9.38 -15.93 -15.90
C ILE A 180 10.23 -17.16 -16.23
N ALA A 181 11.03 -17.66 -15.29
CA ALA A 181 11.92 -18.79 -15.50
C ALA A 181 11.15 -20.08 -15.84
N PHE A 182 9.99 -20.31 -15.20
CA PHE A 182 9.17 -21.48 -15.45
C PHE A 182 8.46 -21.43 -16.80
N SER A 183 8.03 -20.26 -17.24
CA SER A 183 7.26 -20.07 -18.49
C SER A 183 8.12 -19.77 -19.71
N GLY A 184 9.35 -19.29 -19.50
CA GLY A 184 10.20 -18.77 -20.57
C GLY A 184 9.72 -17.44 -21.17
N SER A 185 8.85 -16.67 -20.47
CA SER A 185 8.30 -15.41 -20.97
C SER A 185 8.19 -14.35 -19.87
N TRP A 186 8.68 -13.13 -20.14
CA TRP A 186 8.55 -12.00 -19.23
C TRP A 186 7.11 -11.67 -18.87
N LYS A 187 6.15 -11.97 -19.73
CA LYS A 187 4.71 -11.69 -19.58
C LYS A 187 4.13 -12.31 -18.31
N MET A 188 4.62 -13.47 -17.90
CA MET A 188 4.17 -14.14 -16.67
C MET A 188 4.57 -13.37 -15.39
N GLY A 189 5.61 -12.57 -15.45
CA GLY A 189 5.97 -11.65 -14.38
C GLY A 189 4.91 -10.57 -14.11
N PHE A 190 3.94 -10.39 -14.99
CA PHE A 190 2.80 -9.48 -14.83
C PHE A 190 1.47 -10.23 -14.65
N TYR A 191 1.26 -11.35 -15.36
CA TYR A 191 0.02 -12.10 -15.22
C TYR A 191 -0.17 -12.69 -13.83
N VAL A 192 0.87 -13.27 -13.24
CA VAL A 192 0.78 -13.91 -11.93
C VAL A 192 0.50 -12.87 -10.82
N PRO A 193 1.30 -11.80 -10.64
CA PRO A 193 0.96 -10.77 -9.66
C PRO A 193 -0.37 -10.07 -9.93
N GLY A 194 -0.72 -9.87 -11.21
CA GLY A 194 -1.99 -9.29 -11.62
C GLY A 194 -3.18 -10.14 -11.20
N ALA A 195 -3.13 -11.44 -11.42
CA ALA A 195 -4.18 -12.37 -10.99
C ALA A 195 -4.33 -12.41 -9.47
N ILE A 196 -3.21 -12.41 -8.73
CA ILE A 196 -3.22 -12.34 -7.25
C ILE A 196 -3.87 -11.04 -6.80
N SER A 197 -3.57 -9.90 -7.45
CA SER A 197 -4.16 -8.61 -7.13
C SER A 197 -5.67 -8.57 -7.39
N LEU A 198 -6.14 -9.16 -8.50
CA LEU A 198 -7.56 -9.29 -8.77
C LEU A 198 -8.29 -10.08 -7.68
N LEU A 199 -7.76 -11.26 -7.33
CA LEU A 199 -8.34 -12.11 -6.29
C LEU A 199 -8.36 -11.39 -4.94
N MET A 200 -7.26 -10.77 -4.55
CA MET A 200 -7.21 -10.01 -3.29
C MET A 200 -8.13 -8.80 -3.30
N GLY A 201 -8.29 -8.12 -4.43
CA GLY A 201 -9.23 -7.02 -4.58
C GLY A 201 -10.68 -7.47 -4.33
N ILE A 202 -11.07 -8.62 -4.87
CA ILE A 202 -12.38 -9.23 -4.61
C ILE A 202 -12.52 -9.57 -3.11
N VAL A 203 -11.53 -10.22 -2.51
CA VAL A 203 -11.54 -10.54 -1.07
C VAL A 203 -11.66 -9.28 -0.22
N ALA A 204 -10.92 -8.21 -0.55
CA ALA A 204 -10.95 -6.94 0.16
C ALA A 204 -12.35 -6.29 0.16
N LEU A 205 -13.13 -6.47 -0.90
CA LEU A 205 -14.52 -6.01 -0.95
C LEU A 205 -15.42 -6.65 0.11
N PHE A 206 -15.08 -7.82 0.62
CA PHE A 206 -15.88 -8.51 1.65
C PHE A 206 -15.30 -8.36 3.06
N THR A 207 -13.98 -8.28 3.18
CA THR A 207 -13.28 -8.32 4.47
C THR A 207 -13.00 -6.93 5.04
N ILE A 208 -12.73 -5.92 4.21
CA ILE A 208 -12.53 -4.55 4.68
C ILE A 208 -13.86 -3.96 5.13
N LYS A 209 -13.86 -3.35 6.30
CA LYS A 209 -15.00 -2.65 6.90
C LYS A 209 -14.68 -1.15 6.97
N ASP A 210 -15.72 -0.34 6.89
CA ASP A 210 -15.63 1.09 7.18
C ASP A 210 -15.36 1.28 8.71
N ARG A 211 -15.58 2.45 9.23
CA ARG A 211 -15.41 2.75 10.66
C ARG A 211 -16.44 1.99 11.54
N PRO A 212 -16.12 1.75 12.83
CA PRO A 212 -17.00 1.01 13.75
C PRO A 212 -18.44 1.57 13.84
N GLY A 213 -18.59 2.90 13.86
CA GLY A 213 -19.90 3.55 13.96
C GLY A 213 -20.88 3.16 12.86
N THR A 214 -20.42 2.93 11.62
CA THR A 214 -21.29 2.48 10.51
C THR A 214 -21.84 1.07 10.72
N LEU A 215 -21.27 0.30 11.64
CA LEU A 215 -21.68 -1.05 12.02
C LEU A 215 -22.45 -1.10 13.34
N GLY A 216 -22.81 0.05 13.92
CA GLY A 216 -23.48 0.14 15.22
C GLY A 216 -22.59 -0.23 16.40
N LEU A 217 -21.29 0.03 16.27
CA LEU A 217 -20.31 -0.16 17.32
C LEU A 217 -19.84 1.20 17.86
N PRO A 218 -19.48 1.32 19.16
CA PRO A 218 -18.87 2.54 19.70
C PRO A 218 -17.55 2.82 18.95
N ASN A 219 -17.04 4.05 19.03
CA ASN A 219 -15.71 4.31 18.48
C ASN A 219 -14.63 3.56 19.29
N VAL A 220 -13.45 3.37 18.69
CA VAL A 220 -12.39 2.57 19.31
C VAL A 220 -11.89 3.18 20.63
N GLY A 221 -11.89 4.51 20.75
CA GLY A 221 -11.52 5.20 21.99
C GLY A 221 -12.49 4.91 23.13
N GLN A 222 -13.80 4.86 22.85
CA GLN A 222 -14.83 4.46 23.82
C GLN A 222 -14.71 2.98 24.20
N TRP A 223 -14.52 2.11 23.20
CA TRP A 223 -14.39 0.67 23.44
C TRP A 223 -13.14 0.32 24.26
N ARG A 224 -12.01 0.99 24.00
CA ARG A 224 -10.74 0.78 24.71
C ARG A 224 -10.61 1.63 25.98
N ASN A 225 -11.53 2.54 26.22
CA ASN A 225 -11.46 3.53 27.29
C ASN A 225 -10.13 4.33 27.24
N ASP A 226 -9.73 4.75 26.03
CA ASP A 226 -8.49 5.48 25.75
C ASP A 226 -8.67 6.97 26.08
N PRO A 227 -8.02 7.51 27.14
CA PRO A 227 -8.22 8.90 27.55
C PRO A 227 -7.81 9.92 26.50
N THR A 228 -6.76 9.63 25.73
CA THR A 228 -6.22 10.50 24.68
C THR A 228 -7.17 10.63 23.50
N GLU A 229 -7.82 9.53 23.11
CA GLU A 229 -8.80 9.54 22.04
C GLU A 229 -10.13 10.14 22.48
N LEU A 230 -10.56 9.85 23.70
CA LEU A 230 -11.78 10.45 24.30
C LEU A 230 -11.66 11.95 24.45
N ALA A 231 -10.50 12.48 24.81
CA ALA A 231 -10.25 13.93 24.91
C ALA A 231 -10.38 14.62 23.53
N GLN A 232 -9.95 13.97 22.45
CA GLN A 232 -10.10 14.51 21.09
C GLN A 232 -11.53 14.50 20.58
N VAL A 233 -12.32 13.47 20.94
CA VAL A 233 -13.74 13.42 20.57
C VAL A 233 -14.54 14.54 21.27
N LYS A 234 -14.13 14.93 22.47
CA LYS A 234 -14.72 16.03 23.22
C LYS A 234 -14.29 17.41 22.74
N ALA A 235 -13.14 17.52 22.10
CA ALA A 235 -12.67 18.78 21.51
C ALA A 235 -13.59 19.16 20.34
N SER A 236 -14.07 20.39 20.32
CA SER A 236 -14.92 20.89 19.23
C SER A 236 -14.23 20.68 17.88
N PRO A 237 -14.94 20.19 16.87
CA PRO A 237 -14.35 20.01 15.55
C PRO A 237 -13.88 21.37 15.02
N VAL A 238 -12.59 21.51 14.79
CA VAL A 238 -12.01 22.70 14.16
C VAL A 238 -12.29 22.55 12.66
N ASN A 239 -13.30 23.27 12.16
CA ASN A 239 -13.64 23.29 10.73
C ASN A 239 -12.60 24.10 9.94
N LEU A 240 -11.44 23.49 9.69
CA LEU A 240 -10.43 24.05 8.80
C LEU A 240 -10.61 23.47 7.40
N SER A 241 -10.46 24.33 6.39
CA SER A 241 -10.37 23.85 5.02
C SER A 241 -9.06 23.06 4.83
N PHE A 242 -9.04 22.16 3.83
CA PHE A 242 -7.84 21.40 3.47
C PHE A 242 -6.61 22.32 3.29
N TRP A 243 -6.77 23.44 2.58
CA TRP A 243 -5.68 24.40 2.36
C TRP A 243 -5.19 25.07 3.63
N GLN A 244 -6.08 25.37 4.57
CA GLN A 244 -5.69 25.91 5.88
C GLN A 244 -4.88 24.89 6.68
N ILE A 245 -5.28 23.62 6.66
CA ILE A 245 -4.52 22.54 7.31
C ILE A 245 -3.16 22.38 6.62
N PHE A 246 -3.12 22.30 5.30
CA PHE A 246 -1.90 22.11 4.53
C PHE A 246 -0.89 23.24 4.75
N VAL A 247 -1.32 24.49 4.65
CA VAL A 247 -0.43 25.64 4.86
C VAL A 247 0.01 25.74 6.32
N LYS A 248 -0.96 25.77 7.27
CA LYS A 248 -0.67 26.07 8.68
C LYS A 248 0.07 24.95 9.41
N TYR A 249 -0.22 23.68 9.13
CA TYR A 249 0.32 22.55 9.89
C TYR A 249 1.40 21.77 9.14
N ILE A 250 1.51 21.92 7.82
CA ILE A 250 2.52 21.24 7.02
C ILE A 250 3.58 22.22 6.52
N LEU A 251 3.20 23.18 5.67
CA LEU A 251 4.19 24.05 5.02
C LEU A 251 4.93 24.98 5.97
N THR A 252 4.27 25.48 7.02
CA THR A 252 4.88 26.40 8.00
C THR A 252 5.49 25.71 9.21
N ASN A 253 5.39 24.38 9.31
CA ASN A 253 5.91 23.63 10.45
C ASN A 253 7.35 23.12 10.17
N PRO A 254 8.39 23.65 10.83
CA PRO A 254 9.78 23.25 10.57
C PRO A 254 10.06 21.78 10.91
N LEU A 255 9.38 21.21 11.90
CA LEU A 255 9.55 19.80 12.27
C LEU A 255 9.08 18.87 11.15
N VAL A 256 8.02 19.26 10.44
CA VAL A 256 7.54 18.50 9.27
C VAL A 256 8.57 18.53 8.15
N TRP A 257 9.23 19.66 7.91
CA TRP A 257 10.28 19.76 6.90
C TRP A 257 11.51 18.92 7.23
N ILE A 258 11.92 18.85 8.49
CA ILE A 258 13.02 17.96 8.92
C ILE A 258 12.69 16.50 8.61
N ILE A 259 11.46 16.07 8.91
CA ILE A 259 11.00 14.71 8.60
C ILE A 259 10.95 14.47 7.09
N ILE A 260 10.41 15.42 6.31
CA ILE A 260 10.33 15.31 4.84
C ILE A 260 11.74 15.17 4.23
N ILE A 261 12.69 15.98 4.63
CA ILE A 261 14.08 15.92 4.10
C ILE A 261 14.75 14.60 4.47
N GLY A 262 14.57 14.15 5.72
CA GLY A 262 15.09 12.85 6.16
C GLY A 262 14.48 11.69 5.35
N ASP A 263 13.17 11.67 5.19
CA ASP A 263 12.43 10.65 4.45
C ASP A 263 12.83 10.67 2.96
N MET A 264 12.93 11.85 2.35
CA MET A 264 13.40 12.02 0.97
C MET A 264 14.79 11.41 0.76
N SER A 265 15.73 11.62 1.68
CA SER A 265 17.08 11.06 1.60
C SER A 265 17.06 9.52 1.66
N VAL A 266 16.25 8.96 2.55
CA VAL A 266 16.06 7.50 2.66
C VAL A 266 15.43 6.94 1.38
N TYR A 267 14.40 7.60 0.84
CA TYR A 267 13.72 7.14 -0.37
C TYR A 267 14.59 7.20 -1.62
N ILE A 268 15.46 8.20 -1.77
CA ILE A 268 16.44 8.26 -2.87
C ILE A 268 17.36 7.04 -2.82
N ALA A 269 17.99 6.76 -1.66
CA ALA A 269 18.87 5.60 -1.51
C ALA A 269 18.10 4.29 -1.73
N ARG A 270 16.91 4.17 -1.17
CA ARG A 270 16.07 2.97 -1.30
C ARG A 270 15.61 2.71 -2.74
N THR A 271 15.27 3.74 -3.50
CA THR A 271 14.86 3.59 -4.91
C THR A 271 16.01 3.05 -5.76
N ILE A 272 17.21 3.59 -5.58
CA ILE A 272 18.40 3.11 -6.30
C ILE A 272 18.63 1.63 -5.99
N LEU A 273 18.61 1.25 -4.71
CA LEU A 273 18.88 -0.12 -4.26
C LEU A 273 17.76 -1.12 -4.65
N ASN A 274 16.54 -0.66 -4.90
CA ASN A 274 15.42 -1.54 -5.18
C ASN A 274 15.13 -1.74 -6.66
N ASP A 275 15.44 -0.77 -7.51
CA ASP A 275 14.95 -0.79 -8.89
C ASP A 275 16.05 -1.09 -9.93
N TRP A 276 17.33 -0.89 -9.59
CA TRP A 276 18.44 -1.00 -10.55
C TRP A 276 19.35 -2.21 -10.40
N PRO A 277 19.52 -2.82 -9.22
CA PRO A 277 20.46 -3.93 -9.07
C PRO A 277 20.18 -5.13 -9.98
N GLN A 278 18.91 -5.40 -10.28
CA GLN A 278 18.49 -6.51 -11.13
C GLN A 278 19.12 -6.40 -12.52
N ILE A 279 19.06 -5.21 -13.13
CA ILE A 279 19.68 -4.94 -14.44
C ILE A 279 21.20 -5.01 -14.30
N TYR A 280 21.75 -4.33 -13.30
CA TYR A 280 23.20 -4.29 -13.11
C TYR A 280 23.80 -5.68 -12.96
N TYR A 281 23.29 -6.51 -12.07
CA TYR A 281 23.82 -7.86 -11.86
C TYR A 281 23.57 -8.79 -13.03
N SER A 282 22.45 -8.61 -13.74
CA SER A 282 22.14 -9.41 -14.93
C SER A 282 23.05 -9.03 -16.11
N GLN A 283 23.18 -7.73 -16.43
CA GLN A 283 23.89 -7.27 -17.62
C GLN A 283 25.41 -7.20 -17.43
N VAL A 284 25.88 -6.73 -16.25
CA VAL A 284 27.31 -6.52 -16.00
C VAL A 284 27.98 -7.80 -15.48
N HIS A 285 27.31 -8.54 -14.61
CA HIS A 285 27.86 -9.75 -13.99
C HIS A 285 27.34 -11.05 -14.60
N GLY A 286 26.41 -11.01 -15.57
CA GLY A 286 25.86 -12.19 -16.21
C GLY A 286 25.08 -13.12 -15.27
N TRP A 287 24.51 -12.58 -14.18
CA TRP A 287 23.75 -13.40 -13.24
C TRP A 287 22.40 -13.80 -13.82
N SER A 288 21.94 -15.01 -13.48
CA SER A 288 20.59 -15.42 -13.81
C SER A 288 19.55 -14.51 -13.16
N LEU A 289 18.37 -14.38 -13.78
CA LEU A 289 17.28 -13.53 -13.30
C LEU A 289 16.93 -13.81 -11.83
N ILE A 290 16.82 -15.07 -11.43
CA ILE A 290 16.52 -15.48 -10.06
C ILE A 290 17.61 -15.00 -9.10
N LYS A 291 18.89 -15.18 -9.45
CA LYS A 291 20.01 -14.76 -8.60
C LYS A 291 20.08 -13.24 -8.46
N ALA A 292 19.90 -12.50 -9.54
CA ALA A 292 19.89 -11.03 -9.50
C ALA A 292 18.73 -10.48 -8.63
N ASN A 293 17.53 -11.06 -8.78
CA ASN A 293 16.38 -10.66 -8.00
C ASN A 293 16.43 -11.10 -6.53
N SER A 294 17.14 -12.18 -6.20
CA SER A 294 17.28 -12.63 -4.80
C SER A 294 17.94 -11.61 -3.89
N ILE A 295 18.84 -10.75 -4.43
CA ILE A 295 19.47 -9.68 -3.66
C ILE A 295 18.44 -8.74 -3.06
N ILE A 296 17.48 -8.30 -3.89
CA ILE A 296 16.42 -7.40 -3.43
C ILE A 296 15.50 -8.10 -2.43
N SER A 297 15.23 -9.37 -2.67
CA SER A 297 14.44 -10.17 -1.75
C SER A 297 15.08 -10.25 -0.35
N TRP A 298 16.39 -10.48 -0.28
CA TRP A 298 17.13 -10.47 0.99
C TRP A 298 17.22 -9.08 1.62
N PHE A 299 17.42 -8.04 0.81
CA PHE A 299 17.40 -6.65 1.30
C PHE A 299 16.07 -6.29 1.98
N GLU A 300 14.93 -6.59 1.31
CA GLU A 300 13.60 -6.32 1.87
C GLU A 300 13.29 -7.27 3.05
N ALA A 301 13.74 -8.54 3.03
CA ALA A 301 13.60 -9.45 4.16
C ALA A 301 14.33 -8.95 5.41
N GLY A 302 15.51 -8.33 5.25
CA GLY A 302 16.22 -7.65 6.33
C GLY A 302 15.42 -6.50 6.92
N GLY A 303 14.62 -5.79 6.11
CA GLY A 303 13.69 -4.75 6.56
C GLY A 303 12.56 -5.26 7.46
N VAL A 304 12.13 -6.53 7.30
CA VAL A 304 11.15 -7.15 8.21
C VAL A 304 11.74 -7.24 9.63
N GLY A 305 12.99 -7.67 9.76
CA GLY A 305 13.67 -7.78 11.06
C GLY A 305 13.94 -6.41 11.70
N GLY A 306 14.49 -5.46 10.92
CA GLY A 306 14.86 -4.13 11.42
C GLY A 306 13.67 -3.21 11.67
N GLY A 307 12.79 -3.06 10.68
CA GLY A 307 11.64 -2.15 10.75
C GLY A 307 10.43 -2.76 11.46
N GLY A 308 10.05 -3.98 11.11
CA GLY A 308 8.87 -4.63 11.67
C GLY A 308 9.06 -5.09 13.11
N VAL A 309 10.10 -5.89 13.36
CA VAL A 309 10.38 -6.43 14.70
C VAL A 309 11.05 -5.38 15.59
N GLY A 310 12.08 -4.70 15.10
CA GLY A 310 12.80 -3.68 15.86
C GLY A 310 11.91 -2.48 16.19
N GLY A 311 11.19 -1.91 15.22
CA GLY A 311 10.26 -0.81 15.44
C GLY A 311 9.10 -1.19 16.36
N GLY A 312 8.55 -2.40 16.21
CA GLY A 312 7.52 -2.92 17.11
C GLY A 312 8.02 -3.11 18.54
N PHE A 313 9.27 -3.56 18.69
CA PHE A 313 9.92 -3.73 19.98
C PHE A 313 10.13 -2.40 20.70
N PHE A 314 10.62 -1.38 19.98
CA PHE A 314 10.77 -0.03 20.53
C PHE A 314 9.43 0.57 20.95
N CYS A 315 8.37 0.43 20.14
CA CYS A 315 7.00 0.86 20.53
C CYS A 315 6.40 0.06 21.69
N PHE A 316 7.03 -1.03 22.12
CA PHE A 316 6.57 -1.82 23.26
C PHE A 316 7.17 -1.30 24.59
N PHE A 317 8.35 -0.67 24.55
CA PHE A 317 9.07 -0.21 25.73
C PHE A 317 8.94 1.31 26.00
N PHE A 318 8.43 2.08 25.05
CA PHE A 318 8.14 3.51 25.19
C PHE A 318 6.68 3.80 24.81
#